data_159da60f721760cde32cd02b61fba7c1
#
_entry.id   159da60f721760cde32cd02b61fba7c1
#
_cell.length_a   1.000
_cell.length_b   1.000
_cell.length_c   1.000
_cell.angle_alpha   90.00
_cell.angle_beta   90.00
_cell.angle_gamma   90.00
#
_symmetry.space_group_name_H-M   'P 1'
#
loop_
_entity.id
_entity.type
_entity.pdbx_description
1 polymer ?
#
loop_
_entity_poly.entity_id
_entity_poly.type
_entity_poly.pdbx_seq_one_letter_code
_entity_poly.pdbx_strand_id
1 'polypeptide(L)' 'MTKLPTDISGRDLVQALQRIGFVVQRQRGSQFVLRRETPHARVTVPNHKQIRAGTLRTILHEANLSVDQLLELL' A
#
# COMPACT_ATOMS: atom_id res chain seq x y z
N MET A 1 18.32 -1.44 10.48
CA MET A 1 17.34 -1.86 9.48
C MET A 1 15.95 -1.65 10.01
N THR A 2 15.08 -1.01 9.24
CA THR A 2 13.74 -0.67 9.68
C THR A 2 12.82 -1.88 9.53
N LYS A 3 12.10 -2.22 10.57
CA LYS A 3 11.15 -3.33 10.52
C LYS A 3 9.87 -2.93 9.80
N LEU A 4 9.29 -3.87 9.06
CA LEU A 4 7.95 -3.70 8.53
C LEU A 4 6.95 -3.57 9.67
N PRO A 5 5.94 -2.69 9.54
CA PRO A 5 4.84 -2.65 10.50
C PRO A 5 4.07 -3.96 10.46
N THR A 6 3.66 -4.46 11.63
CA THR A 6 3.02 -5.76 11.75
C THR A 6 1.50 -5.68 11.93
N ASP A 7 0.97 -4.49 12.13
CA ASP A 7 -0.45 -4.27 12.42
C ASP A 7 -1.11 -3.24 11.50
N ILE A 8 -0.60 -3.13 10.29
CA ILE A 8 -1.17 -2.21 9.30
C ILE A 8 -2.37 -2.87 8.61
N SER A 9 -3.47 -2.14 8.52
CA SER A 9 -4.65 -2.58 7.78
C SER A 9 -4.57 -2.18 6.32
N GLY A 10 -5.41 -2.82 5.49
CA GLY A 10 -5.53 -2.43 4.09
C GLY A 10 -5.95 -0.97 3.93
N ARG A 11 -6.86 -0.50 4.77
CA ARG A 11 -7.31 0.90 4.74
C ARG A 11 -6.20 1.87 5.10
N ASP A 12 -5.38 1.54 6.10
CA ASP A 12 -4.23 2.37 6.47
C ASP A 12 -3.26 2.47 5.32
N LEU A 13 -2.99 1.36 4.65
CA LEU A 13 -2.08 1.34 3.52
C LEU A 13 -2.64 2.14 2.34
N VAL A 14 -3.94 2.01 2.05
CA VAL A 14 -4.58 2.81 0.99
C VAL A 14 -4.44 4.30 1.29
N GLN A 15 -4.68 4.72 2.52
CA GLN A 15 -4.54 6.13 2.88
C GLN A 15 -3.11 6.63 2.70
N ALA A 16 -2.13 5.82 3.11
CA ALA A 16 -0.72 6.16 2.92
C ALA A 16 -0.38 6.31 1.44
N LEU A 17 -0.82 5.37 0.61
CA LEU A 17 -0.56 5.41 -0.83
C LEU A 17 -1.23 6.60 -1.51
N GLN A 18 -2.42 6.98 -1.07
CA GLN A 18 -3.11 8.16 -1.60
C GLN A 18 -2.32 9.44 -1.36
N ARG A 19 -1.57 9.51 -0.27
CA ARG A 19 -0.73 10.68 0.04
C ARG A 19 0.41 10.87 -0.94
N ILE A 20 0.79 9.82 -1.66
CA ILE A 20 1.87 9.90 -2.66
C ILE A 20 1.36 9.76 -4.08
N GLY A 21 0.08 10.07 -4.30
CA GLY A 21 -0.49 10.20 -5.63
C GLY A 21 -1.24 8.99 -6.15
N PHE A 22 -1.37 7.93 -5.39
CA PHE A 22 -2.20 6.80 -5.79
C PHE A 22 -3.67 7.15 -5.67
N VAL A 23 -4.46 6.64 -6.60
CA VAL A 23 -5.91 6.81 -6.62
C VAL A 23 -6.55 5.43 -6.65
N VAL A 24 -7.57 5.23 -5.83
CA VAL A 24 -8.35 3.99 -5.87
C VAL A 24 -9.17 4.00 -7.15
N GLN A 25 -8.88 3.07 -8.06
CA GLN A 25 -9.63 2.95 -9.31
C GLN A 25 -10.90 2.16 -9.12
N ARG A 26 -10.83 1.11 -8.32
CA ARG A 26 -11.98 0.26 -8.04
C ARG A 26 -11.70 -0.65 -6.85
N GLN A 27 -12.78 -1.20 -6.32
CA GLN A 27 -12.74 -2.24 -5.32
C GLN A 27 -13.34 -3.51 -5.92
N ARG A 28 -12.59 -4.61 -5.86
CA ARG A 28 -13.05 -5.91 -6.35
C ARG A 28 -13.10 -6.87 -5.18
N GLY A 29 -14.31 -7.19 -4.72
CA GLY A 29 -14.46 -8.02 -3.54
C GLY A 29 -13.76 -7.37 -2.35
N SER A 30 -12.78 -8.07 -1.78
CA SER A 30 -12.03 -7.59 -0.64
C SER A 30 -10.69 -6.95 -1.02
N GLN A 31 -10.56 -6.44 -2.26
CA GLN A 31 -9.30 -5.85 -2.72
C GLN A 31 -9.53 -4.47 -3.32
N PHE A 32 -8.61 -3.55 -3.02
CA PHE A 32 -8.57 -2.24 -3.64
C PHE A 32 -7.52 -2.23 -4.73
N VAL A 33 -7.88 -1.74 -5.92
CA VAL A 33 -6.93 -1.54 -7.02
C VAL A 33 -6.61 -0.05 -7.09
N LEU A 34 -5.33 0.29 -6.92
CA LEU A 34 -4.86 1.66 -6.95
C LEU A 34 -3.89 1.88 -8.10
N ARG A 35 -3.88 3.09 -8.60
CA ARG A 35 -3.00 3.49 -9.69
C ARG A 35 -2.44 4.88 -9.45
N ARG A 36 -1.18 5.07 -9.88
CA ARG A 36 -0.52 6.37 -9.92
C ARG A 36 -0.02 6.62 -11.34
N GLU A 37 -0.17 7.84 -11.83
CA GLU A 37 0.25 8.18 -13.20
C GLU A 37 1.75 8.49 -13.30
N THR A 38 2.28 9.25 -12.36
CA THR A 38 3.66 9.74 -12.45
C THR A 38 4.38 9.64 -11.10
N PRO A 39 5.37 8.78 -10.96
CA PRO A 39 5.70 7.70 -11.90
C PRO A 39 4.60 6.64 -11.93
N HIS A 40 4.44 6.01 -13.07
CA HIS A 40 3.38 5.03 -13.25
C HIS A 40 3.58 3.83 -12.33
N ALA A 41 2.53 3.48 -11.61
CA ALA A 41 2.54 2.30 -10.75
C ALA A 41 1.10 1.83 -10.52
N ARG A 42 0.96 0.53 -10.32
CA ARG A 42 -0.33 -0.08 -10.03
C ARG A 42 -0.13 -1.10 -8.92
N VAL A 43 -0.98 -1.03 -7.90
CA VAL A 43 -0.91 -1.94 -6.77
C VAL A 43 -2.31 -2.45 -6.43
N THR A 44 -2.35 -3.64 -5.83
CA THR A 44 -3.58 -4.21 -5.31
C THR A 44 -3.40 -4.41 -3.81
N VAL A 45 -4.29 -3.83 -3.01
CA VAL A 45 -4.22 -3.86 -1.55
C VAL A 45 -5.40 -4.66 -1.01
N PRO A 46 -5.16 -5.76 -0.27
CA PRO A 46 -6.26 -6.50 0.33
C PRO A 46 -6.89 -5.70 1.47
N ASN A 47 -8.21 -5.72 1.52
CA ASN A 47 -8.96 -5.02 2.58
C ASN A 47 -9.03 -5.90 3.83
N HIS A 48 -7.88 -6.18 4.41
CA HIS A 48 -7.75 -6.97 5.62
C HIS A 48 -7.44 -6.07 6.80
N LYS A 49 -7.82 -6.51 8.00
CA LYS A 49 -7.50 -5.77 9.23
C LYS A 49 -5.99 -5.75 9.47
N GLN A 50 -5.30 -6.79 9.01
CA GLN A 50 -3.84 -6.89 9.15
C GLN A 50 -3.28 -7.49 7.87
N ILE A 51 -2.39 -6.75 7.22
CA ILE A 51 -1.73 -7.22 6.00
C ILE A 51 -0.50 -8.04 6.38
N ARG A 52 -0.36 -9.21 5.77
CA ARG A 52 0.81 -10.07 6.01
C ARG A 52 2.08 -9.41 5.50
N ALA A 53 3.19 -9.69 6.17
CA ALA A 53 4.50 -9.11 5.83
C ALA A 53 4.89 -9.33 4.37
N GLY A 54 4.70 -10.55 3.86
CA GLY A 54 5.04 -10.87 2.47
C GLY A 54 4.21 -10.05 1.48
N THR A 55 2.91 -9.93 1.73
CA THR A 55 2.01 -9.12 0.90
C THR A 55 2.40 -7.65 0.96
N LEU A 56 2.71 -7.15 2.16
CA LEU A 56 3.11 -5.76 2.33
C LEU A 56 4.40 -5.46 1.57
N ARG A 57 5.39 -6.35 1.64
CA ARG A 57 6.64 -6.17 0.89
C ARG A 57 6.40 -6.10 -0.62
N THR A 58 5.54 -6.96 -1.14
CA THR A 58 5.19 -6.96 -2.56
C THR A 58 4.56 -5.63 -2.95
N ILE A 59 3.62 -5.14 -2.15
CA ILE A 59 2.95 -3.87 -2.42
C ILE A 59 3.94 -2.70 -2.40
N LEU A 60 4.82 -2.67 -1.40
CA LEU A 60 5.83 -1.61 -1.31
C LEU A 60 6.78 -1.64 -2.50
N HIS A 61 7.17 -2.84 -2.94
CA HIS A 61 8.02 -2.99 -4.11
C HIS A 61 7.33 -2.45 -5.36
N GLU A 62 6.07 -2.82 -5.58
CA GLU A 62 5.30 -2.36 -6.72
C GLU A 62 5.04 -0.86 -6.70
N ALA A 63 4.87 -0.31 -5.50
CA ALA A 63 4.68 1.14 -5.32
C ALA A 63 5.99 1.92 -5.34
N ASN A 64 7.13 1.23 -5.41
CA ASN A 64 8.45 1.83 -5.34
C ASN A 64 8.62 2.65 -4.05
N LEU A 65 8.21 2.07 -2.94
CA LEU A 65 8.18 2.72 -1.65
C LEU A 65 9.02 1.93 -0.66
N SER A 66 9.89 2.63 0.09
CA SER A 66 10.66 1.99 1.15
C SER A 66 9.82 1.86 2.42
N VAL A 67 10.27 1.01 3.34
CA VAL A 67 9.61 0.87 4.65
C VAL A 67 9.66 2.20 5.42
N ASP A 68 10.79 2.89 5.37
CA ASP A 68 10.93 4.19 6.04
C ASP A 68 9.94 5.21 5.50
N GLN A 69 9.79 5.25 4.17
CA GLN A 69 8.82 6.14 3.54
C GLN A 69 7.38 5.80 3.95
N LEU A 70 7.06 4.51 4.02
CA LEU A 70 5.74 4.09 4.47
C LEU A 70 5.46 4.55 5.89
N LEU A 71 6.43 4.36 6.79
CA LEU A 71 6.26 4.75 8.20
C LEU A 71 6.03 6.25 8.36
N GLU A 72 6.64 7.07 7.52
CA GLU A 72 6.40 8.50 7.52
C GLU A 72 4.98 8.88 7.07
N LEU A 73 4.36 8.02 6.27
CA LEU A 73 3.02 8.27 5.73
C LEU A 73 1.90 7.77 6.64
N LEU A 74 2.22 6.95 7.61
CA LEU A 74 1.21 6.37 8.51
C LEU A 74 0.78 7.28 9.65
#